data_4035b6d27a8e5afca9d6a3a69607ba11
#
_entry.id   4035b6d27a8e5afca9d6a3a69607ba11
#
_cell.length_a   1.000
_cell.length_b   1.000
_cell.length_c   1.000
_cell.angle_alpha   90.00
_cell.angle_beta   90.00
_cell.angle_gamma   90.00
#
_symmetry.space_group_name_H-M   'P 1'
#
loop_
_entity.id
_entity.type
_entity.pdbx_description
1 polymer ?
#
loop_
_entity_poly.entity_id
_entity_poly.type
_entity_poly.pdbx_seq_one_letter_code
_entity_poly.pdbx_strand_id
1 'polypeptide(L)'
;MDEILSILEKILEQRKSATADNSYVASLYNQGTDKILDKISEESAEVIKAAKDEGNDKIIYEMADLWFHTLVLLRHKNISIQEIETELIRRFGVSGHTEKSARTKSNEEKSS
;
A
#
# COMPACT_ATOMS: atom_id res chain seq x y z
N MET A 1 3.33 12.73 5.10
CA MET A 1 2.96 11.45 4.63
C MET A 1 3.05 10.38 5.70
N ASP A 2 4.11 10.33 6.44
CA ASP A 2 4.23 9.35 7.46
C ASP A 2 3.13 9.41 8.49
N GLU A 3 2.70 10.60 8.83
CA GLU A 3 1.69 10.76 9.82
C GLU A 3 0.36 10.16 9.42
N ILE A 4 -0.08 10.42 8.20
CA ILE A 4 -1.36 9.89 7.77
C ILE A 4 -1.31 8.37 7.63
N LEU A 5 -0.21 7.84 7.16
CA LEU A 5 -0.09 6.39 7.03
C LEU A 5 -0.08 5.71 8.40
N SER A 6 0.57 6.33 9.36
CA SER A 6 0.62 5.81 10.72
C SER A 6 -0.75 5.83 11.38
N ILE A 7 -1.49 6.91 11.19
CA ILE A 7 -2.83 7.02 11.72
C ILE A 7 -3.74 5.97 11.08
N LEU A 8 -3.64 5.83 9.77
CA LEU A 8 -4.46 4.89 9.06
C LEU A 8 -4.14 3.45 9.50
N GLU A 9 -2.87 3.15 9.70
CA GLU A 9 -2.48 1.83 10.18
C GLU A 9 -3.16 1.50 11.49
N LYS A 10 -3.22 2.46 12.41
CA LYS A 10 -3.88 2.24 13.69
C LYS A 10 -5.37 2.04 13.53
N ILE A 11 -6.00 2.84 12.67
CA ILE A 11 -7.42 2.70 12.42
C ILE A 11 -7.72 1.32 11.85
N LEU A 12 -6.92 0.89 10.88
CA LEU A 12 -7.15 -0.40 10.25
C LEU A 12 -6.95 -1.55 11.25
N GLU A 13 -6.01 -1.38 12.15
CA GLU A 13 -5.79 -2.39 13.18
C GLU A 13 -7.01 -2.47 14.11
N GLN A 14 -7.56 -1.32 14.48
CA GLN A 14 -8.72 -1.28 15.35
C GLN A 14 -9.94 -1.92 14.72
N ARG A 15 -10.06 -1.87 13.39
CA ARG A 15 -11.23 -2.44 12.72
C ARG A 15 -11.25 -3.96 12.79
N LYS A 16 -10.16 -4.58 13.21
CA LYS A 16 -10.15 -6.04 13.38
C LYS A 16 -11.15 -6.48 14.44
N SER A 17 -11.44 -5.63 15.40
CA SER A 17 -12.41 -5.98 16.42
C SER A 17 -13.80 -5.37 16.16
N ALA A 18 -13.99 -4.70 15.04
CA ALA A 18 -15.28 -4.17 14.70
C ALA A 18 -16.13 -5.24 14.03
N THR A 19 -17.43 -5.04 13.95
CA THR A 19 -18.30 -6.02 13.30
C THR A 19 -18.34 -5.71 11.81
N ALA A 20 -18.53 -6.74 11.01
CA ALA A 20 -18.62 -6.59 9.57
C ALA A 20 -19.79 -5.70 9.16
N ASP A 21 -20.84 -5.64 9.95
CA ASP A 21 -21.99 -4.82 9.63
C ASP A 21 -21.68 -3.33 9.78
N ASN A 22 -20.73 -2.98 10.61
CA ASN A 22 -20.46 -1.61 10.89
C ASN A 22 -19.20 -1.08 10.22
N SER A 23 -18.46 -1.91 9.54
CA SER A 23 -17.20 -1.50 8.97
C SER A 23 -16.88 -2.26 7.72
N TYR A 24 -16.61 -1.52 6.63
CA TYR A 24 -16.18 -2.10 5.39
C TYR A 24 -14.87 -2.88 5.59
N VAL A 25 -13.94 -2.30 6.35
CA VAL A 25 -12.66 -2.94 6.59
C VAL A 25 -12.85 -4.24 7.37
N ALA A 26 -13.70 -4.21 8.38
CA ALA A 26 -13.98 -5.43 9.14
C ALA A 26 -14.56 -6.51 8.24
N SER A 27 -15.38 -6.11 7.29
CA SER A 27 -15.96 -7.06 6.36
C SER A 27 -14.88 -7.67 5.45
N LEU A 28 -13.89 -6.89 5.07
CA LEU A 28 -12.79 -7.41 4.27
C LEU A 28 -11.98 -8.43 5.08
N TYR A 29 -11.66 -8.12 6.32
CA TYR A 29 -10.93 -9.05 7.16
C TYR A 29 -11.73 -10.35 7.32
N ASN A 30 -13.03 -10.21 7.49
CA ASN A 30 -13.87 -11.35 7.69
C ASN A 30 -13.95 -12.24 6.45
N GLN A 31 -13.93 -11.65 5.28
CA GLN A 31 -13.96 -12.41 4.04
C GLN A 31 -12.60 -13.00 3.69
N GLY A 32 -11.55 -12.44 4.23
CA GLY A 32 -10.23 -13.05 4.15
C GLY A 32 -9.35 -12.55 3.02
N THR A 33 -8.18 -13.16 2.92
CA THR A 33 -7.12 -12.74 2.01
C THR A 33 -7.58 -12.65 0.57
N ASP A 34 -8.28 -13.65 0.10
CA ASP A 34 -8.67 -13.67 -1.32
C ASP A 34 -9.52 -12.47 -1.70
N LYS A 35 -10.42 -12.07 -0.81
CA LYS A 35 -11.24 -10.90 -1.11
C LYS A 35 -10.42 -9.63 -1.12
N ILE A 36 -9.47 -9.50 -0.21
CA ILE A 36 -8.59 -8.34 -0.17
C ILE A 36 -7.75 -8.30 -1.45
N LEU A 37 -7.26 -9.44 -1.90
CA LEU A 37 -6.48 -9.51 -3.13
C LEU A 37 -7.31 -9.15 -4.35
N ASP A 38 -8.58 -9.54 -4.37
CA ASP A 38 -9.47 -9.16 -5.45
C ASP A 38 -9.61 -7.65 -5.53
N LYS A 39 -9.73 -6.99 -4.38
CA LYS A 39 -9.85 -5.54 -4.36
C LYS A 39 -8.58 -4.88 -4.87
N ILE A 40 -7.42 -5.39 -4.50
CA ILE A 40 -6.16 -4.83 -4.97
C ILE A 40 -6.06 -4.98 -6.49
N SER A 41 -6.46 -6.12 -7.00
CA SER A 41 -6.44 -6.34 -8.44
C SER A 41 -7.37 -5.38 -9.16
N GLU A 42 -8.58 -5.19 -8.64
CA GLU A 42 -9.55 -4.26 -9.23
C GLU A 42 -9.02 -2.83 -9.22
N GLU A 43 -8.45 -2.40 -8.09
CA GLU A 43 -7.98 -1.03 -7.99
C GLU A 43 -6.75 -0.79 -8.86
N SER A 44 -5.91 -1.79 -9.02
CA SER A 44 -4.76 -1.68 -9.92
C SER A 44 -5.24 -1.44 -11.35
N ALA A 45 -6.28 -2.16 -11.77
CA ALA A 45 -6.83 -1.99 -13.09
C ALA A 45 -7.45 -0.60 -13.25
N GLU A 46 -8.07 -0.08 -12.19
CA GLU A 46 -8.68 1.24 -12.25
C GLU A 46 -7.60 2.33 -12.34
N VAL A 47 -6.47 2.15 -11.67
CA VAL A 47 -5.37 3.10 -11.78
C VAL A 47 -4.86 3.14 -13.23
N ILE A 48 -4.71 1.98 -13.83
CA ILE A 48 -4.23 1.89 -15.22
C ILE A 48 -5.21 2.59 -16.15
N LYS A 49 -6.48 2.35 -15.97
CA LYS A 49 -7.49 2.96 -16.80
C LYS A 49 -7.49 4.48 -16.63
N ALA A 50 -7.40 4.94 -15.39
CA ALA A 50 -7.39 6.36 -15.11
C ALA A 50 -6.19 7.04 -15.76
N ALA A 51 -5.03 6.40 -15.69
CA ALA A 51 -3.82 6.97 -16.27
C ALA A 51 -3.89 7.04 -17.79
N LYS A 52 -4.56 6.09 -18.39
CA LYS A 52 -4.67 6.10 -19.85
C LYS A 52 -5.73 7.04 -20.38
N ASP A 53 -6.85 7.11 -19.71
CA ASP A 53 -8.01 7.76 -20.30
C ASP A 53 -8.69 8.86 -19.50
N GLU A 54 -8.35 9.05 -18.25
CA GLU A 54 -9.21 9.88 -17.41
C GLU A 54 -8.61 11.13 -16.81
N GLY A 55 -7.38 11.22 -16.61
CA GLY A 55 -6.78 12.44 -16.09
C GLY A 55 -6.38 12.38 -14.63
N ASN A 56 -5.70 13.43 -14.17
CA ASN A 56 -5.01 13.42 -12.89
C ASN A 56 -5.91 13.22 -11.67
N ASP A 57 -7.05 13.87 -11.65
CA ASP A 57 -7.93 13.74 -10.50
C ASP A 57 -8.35 12.30 -10.28
N LYS A 58 -8.63 11.62 -11.37
CA LYS A 58 -9.05 10.23 -11.26
C LYS A 58 -7.89 9.32 -10.90
N ILE A 59 -6.69 9.64 -11.40
CA ILE A 59 -5.50 8.88 -11.05
C ILE A 59 -5.28 8.97 -9.54
N ILE A 60 -5.39 10.17 -8.98
CA ILE A 60 -5.20 10.37 -7.55
C ILE A 60 -6.23 9.59 -6.75
N TYR A 61 -7.48 9.66 -7.19
CA TYR A 61 -8.55 8.96 -6.49
C TYR A 61 -8.31 7.45 -6.47
N GLU A 62 -8.00 6.90 -7.63
CA GLU A 62 -7.81 5.45 -7.72
C GLU A 62 -6.52 4.99 -7.04
N MET A 63 -5.50 5.81 -7.08
CA MET A 63 -4.25 5.48 -6.40
C MET A 63 -4.47 5.44 -4.89
N ALA A 64 -5.24 6.38 -4.35
CA ALA A 64 -5.55 6.38 -2.92
C ALA A 64 -6.32 5.11 -2.54
N ASP A 65 -7.22 4.69 -3.41
CA ASP A 65 -7.98 3.48 -3.18
C ASP A 65 -7.07 2.25 -3.20
N LEU A 66 -6.13 2.23 -4.12
CA LEU A 66 -5.18 1.13 -4.21
C LEU A 66 -4.31 1.08 -2.96
N TRP A 67 -3.78 2.22 -2.54
CA TRP A 67 -2.95 2.27 -1.34
C TRP A 67 -3.74 1.81 -0.12
N PHE A 68 -5.00 2.25 -0.04
CA PHE A 68 -5.85 1.85 1.08
C PHE A 68 -5.97 0.32 1.17
N HIS A 69 -6.26 -0.31 0.05
CA HIS A 69 -6.45 -1.76 0.07
C HIS A 69 -5.15 -2.52 0.30
N THR A 70 -4.01 -1.97 -0.15
CA THR A 70 -2.74 -2.61 0.16
C THR A 70 -2.42 -2.48 1.64
N LEU A 71 -2.82 -1.37 2.28
CA LEU A 71 -2.63 -1.24 3.72
C LEU A 71 -3.52 -2.22 4.49
N VAL A 72 -4.73 -2.45 3.99
CA VAL A 72 -5.59 -3.46 4.60
C VAL A 72 -4.91 -4.84 4.54
N LEU A 73 -4.32 -5.16 3.40
CA LEU A 73 -3.61 -6.43 3.27
C LEU A 73 -2.47 -6.53 4.28
N LEU A 74 -1.70 -5.47 4.42
CA LEU A 74 -0.58 -5.50 5.36
C LEU A 74 -1.07 -5.73 6.79
N ARG A 75 -2.15 -5.03 7.19
CA ARG A 75 -2.67 -5.25 8.54
C ARG A 75 -3.24 -6.64 8.71
N HIS A 76 -3.86 -7.14 7.66
CA HIS A 76 -4.42 -8.50 7.71
C HIS A 76 -3.32 -9.54 7.91
N LYS A 77 -2.14 -9.28 7.35
CA LYS A 77 -1.00 -10.18 7.49
C LYS A 77 -0.09 -9.78 8.64
N ASN A 78 -0.46 -8.80 9.43
CA ASN A 78 0.31 -8.31 10.58
C ASN A 78 1.70 -7.80 10.17
N ILE A 79 1.77 -7.15 9.01
CA ILE A 79 3.00 -6.52 8.55
C ILE A 79 2.86 -5.02 8.76
N SER A 80 3.85 -4.38 9.36
CA SER A 80 3.76 -2.95 9.62
C SER A 80 4.27 -2.14 8.46
N ILE A 81 3.81 -0.90 8.38
CA ILE A 81 4.30 0.03 7.37
C ILE A 81 5.80 0.24 7.57
N GLN A 82 6.26 0.21 8.80
CA GLN A 82 7.67 0.38 9.07
C GLN A 82 8.50 -0.73 8.42
N GLU A 83 7.98 -1.92 8.32
CA GLU A 83 8.70 -3.00 7.65
C GLU A 83 8.86 -2.70 6.17
N ILE A 84 7.85 -2.07 5.55
CA ILE A 84 7.95 -1.67 4.15
C ILE A 84 8.98 -0.55 4.00
N GLU A 85 8.96 0.41 4.93
CA GLU A 85 9.93 1.50 4.91
C GLU A 85 11.35 0.97 5.04
N THR A 86 11.54 0.02 5.92
CA THR A 86 12.85 -0.58 6.13
C THR A 86 13.35 -1.24 4.85
N GLU A 87 12.46 -1.92 4.14
CA GLU A 87 12.84 -2.55 2.89
C GLU A 87 13.20 -1.50 1.82
N LEU A 88 12.48 -0.40 1.78
CA LEU A 88 12.80 0.67 0.84
C LEU A 88 14.15 1.31 1.17
N ILE A 89 14.42 1.50 2.45
CA ILE A 89 15.70 2.03 2.86
C ILE A 89 16.82 1.08 2.45
N ARG A 90 16.60 -0.20 2.62
CA ARG A 90 17.58 -1.20 2.24
C ARG A 90 17.91 -1.11 0.75
N ARG A 91 16.89 -0.90 -0.07
CA ARG A 91 17.10 -0.85 -1.52
C ARG A 91 17.71 0.46 -1.99
N PHE A 92 17.32 1.55 -1.40
CA PHE A 92 17.67 2.87 -1.93
C PHE A 92 18.48 3.74 -0.98
N GLY A 93 18.72 3.32 0.23
CA GLY A 93 19.49 4.07 1.22
C GLY A 93 18.62 5.06 1.97
N VAL A 94 19.20 5.69 2.98
CA VAL A 94 18.47 6.62 3.78
C VAL A 94 18.53 8.02 3.28
N SER A 95 19.53 8.37 2.46
CA SER A 95 19.61 9.71 1.92
C SER A 95 19.78 9.55 0.43
N GLY A 96 19.40 10.51 -0.32
CA GLY A 96 19.54 10.51 -1.73
C GLY A 96 20.95 10.28 -2.17
N HIS A 97 21.88 10.78 -1.37
CA HIS A 97 23.25 10.67 -1.65
C HIS A 97 23.68 9.22 -1.54
N THR A 98 23.37 8.59 -0.48
CA THR A 98 23.70 7.20 -0.27
C THR A 98 22.96 6.32 -1.24
N GLU A 99 21.72 6.63 -1.46
CA GLU A 99 20.91 5.89 -2.38
C GLU A 99 21.48 5.87 -3.77
N LYS A 100 21.98 7.03 -4.23
CA LYS A 100 22.53 7.13 -5.52
C LYS A 100 23.72 6.22 -5.67
N SER A 101 24.59 6.19 -4.71
CA SER A 101 25.76 5.34 -4.77
C SER A 101 25.37 3.89 -4.76
N ALA A 102 24.47 3.53 -3.93
CA ALA A 102 24.04 2.15 -3.84
C ALA A 102 23.40 1.68 -5.12
N ARG A 103 22.61 2.53 -5.75
CA ARG A 103 21.96 2.13 -6.97
C ARG A 103 22.93 1.93 -8.09
N THR A 104 23.98 2.68 -8.14
CA THR A 104 24.97 2.53 -9.15
C THR A 104 25.54 1.15 -9.12
N LYS A 105 25.70 0.57 -7.97
CA LYS A 105 26.21 -0.72 -7.94
C LYS A 105 25.20 -1.76 -8.03
N SER A 106 24.13 -1.70 -7.34
CA SER A 106 23.24 -2.81 -7.40
C SER A 106 22.26 -2.78 -8.47
N ASN A 107 22.04 -1.66 -9.10
CA ASN A 107 21.09 -1.60 -10.13
C ASN A 107 21.41 -2.43 -11.24
N GLU A 108 22.57 -2.70 -11.45
CA GLU A 108 22.88 -3.51 -12.49
C GLU A 108 22.33 -4.82 -12.25
N GLU A 109 22.22 -5.26 -11.06
CA GLU A 109 21.73 -6.52 -10.89
C GLU A 109 20.30 -6.57 -10.63
N LYS A 110 19.60 -5.60 -10.38
CA LYS A 110 18.29 -5.82 -10.26
C LYS A 110 17.56 -4.75 -10.53
N SER A 111 17.03 -4.59 -11.25
CA SER A 111 16.35 -3.59 -11.62
C SER A 111 15.36 -3.23 -10.78
N SER A 112 15.08 -3.35 -9.96
CA SER A 112 14.01 -2.94 -9.20
C SER A 112 13.75 -1.68 -8.89
#